data_9f53071dd9a8880196f51097f62c0759
#
_entry.id   9f53071dd9a8880196f51097f62c0759
#
_cell.length_a   1.000
_cell.length_b   1.000
_cell.length_c   1.000
_cell.angle_alpha   90.00
_cell.angle_beta   90.00
_cell.angle_gamma   90.00
#
_symmetry.space_group_name_H-M   'P 1'
#
loop_
_entity.id
_entity.type
_entity.pdbx_description
1 polymer ?
#
loop_
_entity_poly.entity_id
_entity_poly.type
_entity_poly.pdbx_seq_one_letter_code
_entity_poly.pdbx_strand_id
1 'polypeptide(L)'
;GTSRGLGDVYKRQDIFILLFISNGKIPLLKFFMKKELKWIPIVYLIHRTIDMPFVNRHTKEEIQDNPELKKIDFENSRIAAKKFSRYPSTAFSFAEGTRYSDEKHEAQSSPYRNLLIPKIGALATALNGMPEVDTILDFTIIYKSKKRSAWAYACGEMKDVKIVIKSYPIPYILKNKGFDEQAQYQEDFKNFIEDIWRKKEQIIKQSKF
;
A
#
# COMPACT_ATOMS: atom_id res chain seq x y z
N GLY A 1 -24.16 13.34 -2.85
CA GLY A 1 -23.27 12.17 -2.72
C GLY A 1 -21.86 12.34 -3.26
N THR A 2 -21.23 13.51 -3.21
CA THR A 2 -19.89 13.69 -3.85
C THR A 2 -18.74 14.05 -2.89
N SER A 3 -18.91 13.91 -1.60
CA SER A 3 -17.85 14.28 -0.64
C SER A 3 -16.95 13.13 -0.18
N ARG A 4 -17.14 11.90 -0.69
CA ARG A 4 -16.37 10.71 -0.22
C ARG A 4 -14.92 10.63 -0.72
N GLY A 5 -14.60 11.26 -1.85
CA GLY A 5 -13.26 11.14 -2.46
C GLY A 5 -12.17 12.01 -1.82
N LEU A 6 -12.48 13.26 -1.50
CA LEU A 6 -11.50 14.18 -0.90
C LEU A 6 -11.22 13.86 0.57
N GLY A 7 -12.23 13.42 1.33
CA GLY A 7 -12.08 13.12 2.75
C GLY A 7 -11.10 12.01 3.09
N ASP A 8 -10.86 11.07 2.16
CA ASP A 8 -9.93 9.94 2.39
C ASP A 8 -8.47 10.31 2.18
N VAL A 9 -8.17 11.28 1.32
CA VAL A 9 -6.79 11.71 1.04
C VAL A 9 -6.22 12.51 2.21
N TYR A 10 -7.03 13.38 2.81
CA TYR A 10 -6.59 14.22 3.96
C TYR A 10 -6.55 13.48 5.31
N LYS A 11 -6.98 12.23 5.38
CA LYS A 11 -7.06 11.46 6.62
C LYS A 11 -5.87 10.50 6.84
N ARG A 12 -4.86 10.49 5.96
CA ARG A 12 -3.72 9.55 6.07
C ARG A 12 -2.48 10.24 6.63
N GLN A 13 -2.54 10.63 7.91
CA GLN A 13 -1.36 11.11 8.66
C GLN A 13 -0.17 10.16 8.60
N ASP A 14 -0.44 8.87 8.40
CA ASP A 14 0.59 7.83 8.24
C ASP A 14 1.59 8.16 7.11
N ILE A 15 1.11 8.80 6.03
CA ILE A 15 1.96 9.21 4.91
C ILE A 15 3.02 10.22 5.37
N PHE A 16 2.63 11.21 6.15
CA PHE A 16 3.57 12.23 6.65
C PHE A 16 4.61 11.62 7.59
N ILE A 17 4.17 10.71 8.46
CA ILE A 17 5.06 9.98 9.36
C ILE A 17 6.05 9.14 8.55
N LEU A 18 5.57 8.41 7.55
CA LEU A 18 6.41 7.57 6.70
C LEU A 18 7.39 8.40 5.88
N LEU A 19 6.97 9.51 5.29
CA LEU A 19 7.88 10.43 4.57
C LEU A 19 8.96 10.97 5.50
N PHE A 20 8.59 11.37 6.71
CA PHE A 20 9.53 11.90 7.70
C PHE A 20 10.60 10.88 8.10
N ILE A 21 10.19 9.66 8.47
CA ILE A 21 11.14 8.63 8.93
C ILE A 21 11.99 8.04 7.81
N SER A 22 11.48 8.09 6.57
CA SER A 22 12.16 7.56 5.38
C SER A 22 13.16 8.55 4.79
N ASN A 23 13.02 9.83 5.12
CA ASN A 23 13.84 10.89 4.55
C ASN A 23 15.33 10.66 4.82
N GLY A 24 16.13 10.64 3.76
CA GLY A 24 17.58 10.41 3.82
C GLY A 24 18.02 8.98 4.17
N LYS A 25 17.08 8.04 4.38
CA LYS A 25 17.39 6.64 4.74
C LYS A 25 17.10 5.65 3.62
N ILE A 26 16.06 5.89 2.86
CA ILE A 26 15.68 5.09 1.69
C ILE A 26 15.33 6.04 0.54
N PRO A 27 15.36 5.55 -0.72
CA PRO A 27 14.92 6.33 -1.86
C PRO A 27 13.50 6.86 -1.70
N LEU A 28 13.17 7.93 -2.43
CA LEU A 28 11.88 8.63 -2.32
C LEU A 28 10.70 7.68 -2.42
N LEU A 29 9.79 7.77 -1.45
CA LEU A 29 8.55 7.01 -1.46
C LEU A 29 7.64 7.48 -2.58
N LYS A 30 7.26 6.58 -3.47
CA LYS A 30 6.32 6.82 -4.56
C LYS A 30 5.07 5.95 -4.37
N PHE A 31 3.92 6.56 -4.62
CA PHE A 31 2.60 5.93 -4.45
C PHE A 31 1.92 5.79 -5.80
N PHE A 32 1.14 4.74 -5.95
CA PHE A 32 0.15 4.69 -7.03
C PHE A 32 -1.02 5.60 -6.69
N MET A 33 -1.27 6.59 -7.53
CA MET A 33 -2.35 7.55 -7.33
C MET A 33 -3.54 7.26 -8.25
N LYS A 34 -4.74 7.48 -7.74
CA LYS A 34 -5.94 7.39 -8.56
C LYS A 34 -5.97 8.53 -9.58
N LYS A 35 -6.39 8.25 -10.81
CA LYS A 35 -6.43 9.22 -11.92
C LYS A 35 -7.33 10.43 -11.62
N GLU A 36 -8.39 10.25 -10.83
CA GLU A 36 -9.32 11.32 -10.44
C GLU A 36 -8.61 12.43 -9.65
N LEU A 37 -7.51 12.11 -8.95
CA LEU A 37 -6.74 13.08 -8.17
C LEU A 37 -5.98 14.10 -9.02
N LYS A 38 -5.82 13.85 -10.33
CA LYS A 38 -5.18 14.81 -11.26
C LYS A 38 -5.93 16.14 -11.38
N TRP A 39 -7.22 16.17 -11.05
CA TRP A 39 -8.04 17.37 -11.08
C TRP A 39 -7.77 18.32 -9.92
N ILE A 40 -7.03 17.91 -8.90
CA ILE A 40 -6.61 18.76 -7.79
C ILE A 40 -5.27 19.41 -8.18
N PRO A 41 -5.18 20.73 -8.43
CA PRO A 41 -4.00 21.37 -9.01
C PRO A 41 -2.72 21.12 -8.21
N ILE A 42 -2.78 21.22 -6.89
CA ILE A 42 -1.61 21.00 -6.03
C ILE A 42 -1.14 19.53 -6.06
N VAL A 43 -2.08 18.58 -6.11
CA VAL A 43 -1.76 17.15 -6.21
C VAL A 43 -1.13 16.84 -7.56
N TYR A 44 -1.68 17.43 -8.63
CA TYR A 44 -1.12 17.30 -9.98
C TYR A 44 0.30 17.84 -10.06
N LEU A 45 0.56 19.01 -9.48
CA LEU A 45 1.89 19.62 -9.47
C LEU A 45 2.91 18.73 -8.72
N ILE A 46 2.59 18.31 -7.52
CA ILE A 46 3.42 17.37 -6.72
C ILE A 46 3.69 16.10 -7.52
N HIS A 47 2.64 15.50 -8.09
CA HIS A 47 2.73 14.30 -8.88
C HIS A 47 3.70 14.45 -10.07
N ARG A 48 3.58 15.54 -10.80
CA ARG A 48 4.45 15.83 -11.96
C ARG A 48 5.91 16.04 -11.53
N THR A 49 6.14 16.69 -10.39
CA THR A 49 7.49 17.00 -9.89
C THR A 49 8.24 15.73 -9.47
N ILE A 50 7.57 14.77 -8.85
CA ILE A 50 8.21 13.54 -8.34
C ILE A 50 7.94 12.30 -9.20
N ASP A 51 7.40 12.50 -10.40
CA ASP A 51 7.11 11.44 -11.39
C ASP A 51 6.34 10.23 -10.80
N MET A 52 5.26 10.53 -10.06
CA MET A 52 4.36 9.48 -9.55
C MET A 52 3.38 9.05 -10.64
N PRO A 53 3.16 7.74 -10.88
CA PRO A 53 2.22 7.29 -11.89
C PRO A 53 0.76 7.37 -11.41
N PHE A 54 -0.12 7.92 -12.26
CA PHE A 54 -1.55 7.73 -12.11
C PHE A 54 -1.97 6.37 -12.67
N VAL A 55 -2.84 5.68 -11.95
CA VAL A 55 -3.37 4.38 -12.36
C VAL A 55 -4.89 4.47 -12.43
N ASN A 56 -5.44 4.03 -13.56
CA ASN A 56 -6.86 3.73 -13.66
C ASN A 56 -7.11 2.40 -12.96
N ARG A 57 -8.19 2.32 -12.23
CA ARG A 57 -8.71 1.07 -11.69
C ARG A 57 -10.21 1.09 -11.82
N HIS A 58 -10.73 0.08 -12.44
CA HIS A 58 -12.17 -0.12 -12.54
C HIS A 58 -12.78 -0.50 -11.19
N THR A 59 -14.06 -0.21 -11.02
CA THR A 59 -14.79 -0.59 -9.81
C THR A 59 -15.03 -2.10 -9.78
N LYS A 60 -15.44 -2.62 -8.62
CA LYS A 60 -15.75 -4.04 -8.51
C LYS A 60 -16.94 -4.42 -9.38
N GLU A 61 -17.91 -3.53 -9.49
CA GLU A 61 -19.10 -3.67 -10.31
C GLU A 61 -18.73 -3.78 -11.79
N GLU A 62 -17.91 -2.85 -12.29
CA GLU A 62 -17.42 -2.88 -13.68
C GLU A 62 -16.64 -4.16 -14.00
N ILE A 63 -15.81 -4.64 -13.06
CA ILE A 63 -15.04 -5.89 -13.24
C ILE A 63 -15.95 -7.12 -13.19
N GLN A 64 -17.05 -7.10 -12.41
CA GLN A 64 -18.05 -8.17 -12.43
C GLN A 64 -18.77 -8.26 -13.76
N ASP A 65 -19.12 -7.11 -14.34
CA ASP A 65 -19.78 -7.02 -15.65
C ASP A 65 -18.84 -7.39 -16.81
N ASN A 66 -17.54 -7.06 -16.67
CA ASN A 66 -16.53 -7.37 -17.68
C ASN A 66 -15.21 -7.79 -17.03
N PRO A 67 -14.95 -9.09 -16.86
CA PRO A 67 -13.73 -9.63 -16.23
C PRO A 67 -12.42 -9.27 -16.94
N GLU A 68 -12.45 -8.94 -18.24
CA GLU A 68 -11.25 -8.52 -18.99
C GLU A 68 -10.67 -7.19 -18.46
N LEU A 69 -11.50 -6.34 -17.83
CA LEU A 69 -11.05 -5.09 -17.24
C LEU A 69 -10.00 -5.31 -16.14
N LYS A 70 -10.05 -6.47 -15.46
CA LYS A 70 -9.04 -6.84 -14.47
C LYS A 70 -7.64 -6.99 -15.08
N LYS A 71 -7.54 -7.57 -16.27
CA LYS A 71 -6.27 -7.72 -17.00
C LYS A 71 -5.76 -6.36 -17.46
N ILE A 72 -6.65 -5.50 -17.94
CA ILE A 72 -6.32 -4.14 -18.37
C ILE A 72 -5.79 -3.34 -17.18
N ASP A 73 -6.42 -3.40 -16.02
CA ASP A 73 -5.98 -2.72 -14.80
C ASP A 73 -4.62 -3.23 -14.33
N PHE A 74 -4.39 -4.54 -14.42
CA PHE A 74 -3.12 -5.14 -14.08
C PHE A 74 -2.01 -4.61 -15.01
N GLU A 75 -2.21 -4.64 -16.33
CA GLU A 75 -1.22 -4.19 -17.30
C GLU A 75 -0.94 -2.69 -17.18
N ASN A 76 -1.97 -1.87 -17.03
CA ASN A 76 -1.81 -0.43 -16.77
C ASN A 76 -0.98 -0.16 -15.50
N SER A 77 -1.22 -0.92 -14.45
CA SER A 77 -0.48 -0.80 -13.20
C SER A 77 0.97 -1.27 -13.35
N ARG A 78 1.21 -2.33 -14.14
CA ARG A 78 2.55 -2.85 -14.46
C ARG A 78 3.36 -1.82 -15.25
N ILE A 79 2.76 -1.22 -16.28
CA ILE A 79 3.38 -0.15 -17.07
C ILE A 79 3.69 1.07 -16.19
N ALA A 80 2.76 1.41 -15.30
CA ALA A 80 2.96 2.50 -14.36
C ALA A 80 4.11 2.23 -13.37
N ALA A 81 4.25 0.98 -12.91
CA ALA A 81 5.32 0.56 -12.01
C ALA A 81 6.71 0.69 -12.64
N LYS A 82 6.85 0.45 -13.97
CA LYS A 82 8.12 0.65 -14.68
C LYS A 82 8.66 2.08 -14.61
N LYS A 83 7.81 3.08 -14.38
CA LYS A 83 8.26 4.46 -14.18
C LYS A 83 9.05 4.64 -12.89
N PHE A 84 8.83 3.78 -11.89
CA PHE A 84 9.60 3.84 -10.65
C PHE A 84 11.07 3.46 -10.83
N SER A 85 11.38 2.63 -11.85
CA SER A 85 12.75 2.20 -12.17
C SER A 85 13.60 3.29 -12.83
N ARG A 86 13.01 4.42 -13.25
CA ARG A 86 13.77 5.52 -13.89
C ARG A 86 14.72 6.24 -12.93
N TYR A 87 14.35 6.32 -11.66
CA TYR A 87 15.14 6.96 -10.60
C TYR A 87 15.07 6.09 -9.35
N PRO A 88 16.10 6.11 -8.51
CA PRO A 88 16.05 5.42 -7.23
C PRO A 88 14.78 5.77 -6.48
N SER A 89 13.91 4.81 -6.29
CA SER A 89 12.57 5.00 -5.73
C SER A 89 12.15 3.82 -4.89
N THR A 90 11.30 4.07 -3.89
CA THR A 90 10.64 3.03 -3.11
C THR A 90 9.16 3.04 -3.43
N ALA A 91 8.66 1.98 -4.10
CA ALA A 91 7.22 1.84 -4.32
C ALA A 91 6.53 1.52 -3.01
N PHE A 92 5.57 2.36 -2.65
CA PHE A 92 4.84 2.21 -1.40
C PHE A 92 3.36 1.89 -1.62
N SER A 93 2.83 0.97 -0.82
CA SER A 93 1.42 0.61 -0.83
C SER A 93 0.91 0.33 0.57
N PHE A 94 -0.29 0.82 0.87
CA PHE A 94 -1.05 0.35 2.04
C PHE A 94 -1.70 -0.98 1.66
N ALA A 95 -1.08 -2.08 2.04
CA ALA A 95 -1.50 -3.40 1.58
C ALA A 95 -2.91 -3.82 2.00
N GLU A 96 -3.47 -3.29 3.09
CA GLU A 96 -4.87 -3.48 3.46
C GLU A 96 -5.84 -2.75 2.51
N GLY A 97 -5.35 -1.75 1.78
CA GLY A 97 -6.12 -0.96 0.82
C GLY A 97 -7.22 -0.08 1.43
N THR A 98 -7.46 -0.19 2.73
CA THR A 98 -8.42 0.61 3.51
C THR A 98 -7.95 0.73 4.95
N ARG A 99 -8.61 1.60 5.74
CA ARG A 99 -8.36 1.67 7.18
C ARG A 99 -9.05 0.52 7.89
N TYR A 100 -8.42 0.05 8.96
CA TYR A 100 -9.02 -0.89 9.88
C TYR A 100 -10.30 -0.29 10.48
N SER A 101 -11.35 -1.09 10.54
CA SER A 101 -12.53 -0.93 11.40
C SER A 101 -13.07 -2.31 11.74
N ASP A 102 -13.74 -2.42 12.88
CA ASP A 102 -14.28 -3.71 13.35
C ASP A 102 -15.28 -4.27 12.34
N GLU A 103 -16.14 -3.45 11.74
CA GLU A 103 -17.08 -3.84 10.69
C GLU A 103 -16.38 -4.48 9.48
N LYS A 104 -15.26 -3.90 9.03
CA LYS A 104 -14.49 -4.43 7.89
C LYS A 104 -13.72 -5.68 8.25
N HIS A 105 -13.25 -5.76 9.48
CA HIS A 105 -12.57 -6.93 10.00
C HIS A 105 -13.52 -8.13 10.03
N GLU A 106 -14.72 -7.94 10.56
CA GLU A 106 -15.79 -8.96 10.58
C GLU A 106 -16.23 -9.35 9.16
N ALA A 107 -16.49 -8.36 8.30
CA ALA A 107 -16.89 -8.58 6.91
C ALA A 107 -15.87 -9.37 6.09
N GLN A 108 -14.57 -9.28 6.43
CA GLN A 108 -13.50 -10.05 5.78
C GLN A 108 -13.21 -11.37 6.49
N SER A 109 -13.80 -11.62 7.66
CA SER A 109 -13.45 -12.76 8.52
C SER A 109 -11.92 -12.88 8.69
N SER A 110 -11.27 -11.73 8.99
CA SER A 110 -9.81 -11.67 9.06
C SER A 110 -9.25 -12.61 10.13
N PRO A 111 -8.25 -13.45 9.80
CA PRO A 111 -7.59 -14.33 10.78
C PRO A 111 -6.69 -13.57 11.75
N TYR A 112 -6.41 -12.29 11.48
CA TYR A 112 -5.56 -11.41 12.29
C TYR A 112 -6.42 -10.59 13.24
N ARG A 113 -6.02 -10.46 14.50
CA ARG A 113 -6.81 -9.71 15.49
C ARG A 113 -6.79 -8.20 15.25
N ASN A 114 -5.67 -7.65 14.76
CA ASN A 114 -5.44 -6.21 14.66
C ASN A 114 -5.23 -5.72 13.22
N LEU A 115 -5.38 -6.60 12.23
CA LEU A 115 -5.10 -6.32 10.83
C LEU A 115 -6.24 -6.82 9.94
N LEU A 116 -6.43 -6.14 8.82
CA LEU A 116 -7.26 -6.63 7.72
C LEU A 116 -6.44 -7.58 6.84
N ILE A 117 -7.13 -8.35 6.00
CA ILE A 117 -6.49 -9.21 5.00
C ILE A 117 -5.77 -8.36 3.97
N PRO A 118 -4.49 -8.63 3.66
CA PRO A 118 -3.72 -7.85 2.70
C PRO A 118 -4.24 -8.05 1.26
N LYS A 119 -4.28 -6.96 0.49
CA LYS A 119 -4.62 -6.98 -0.92
C LYS A 119 -3.38 -7.26 -1.75
N ILE A 120 -3.15 -8.51 -2.03
CA ILE A 120 -1.92 -9.03 -2.67
C ILE A 120 -1.74 -8.51 -4.10
N GLY A 121 -2.82 -8.33 -4.85
CA GLY A 121 -2.75 -7.94 -6.26
C GLY A 121 -1.97 -6.65 -6.53
N ALA A 122 -2.11 -5.63 -5.69
CA ALA A 122 -1.37 -4.37 -5.86
C ALA A 122 0.14 -4.55 -5.65
N LEU A 123 0.53 -5.37 -4.68
CA LEU A 123 1.94 -5.68 -4.39
C LEU A 123 2.56 -6.51 -5.52
N ALA A 124 1.85 -7.54 -5.99
CA ALA A 124 2.28 -8.37 -7.11
C ALA A 124 2.47 -7.56 -8.39
N THR A 125 1.51 -6.67 -8.69
CA THR A 125 1.61 -5.78 -9.86
C THR A 125 2.82 -4.84 -9.77
N ALA A 126 3.08 -4.28 -8.59
CA ALA A 126 4.24 -3.43 -8.38
C ALA A 126 5.55 -4.21 -8.60
N LEU A 127 5.64 -5.40 -8.01
CA LEU A 127 6.82 -6.26 -8.14
C LEU A 127 7.08 -6.67 -9.59
N ASN A 128 6.05 -7.06 -10.34
CA ASN A 128 6.18 -7.41 -11.75
C ASN A 128 6.61 -6.23 -12.64
N GLY A 129 6.33 -5.01 -12.22
CA GLY A 129 6.78 -3.79 -12.92
C GLY A 129 8.19 -3.35 -12.58
N MET A 130 8.79 -3.91 -11.52
CA MET A 130 10.10 -3.52 -10.97
C MET A 130 10.93 -4.77 -10.66
N PRO A 131 11.45 -5.48 -11.67
CA PRO A 131 12.17 -6.74 -11.48
C PRO A 131 13.49 -6.60 -10.68
N GLU A 132 14.04 -5.39 -10.61
CA GLU A 132 15.22 -5.05 -9.82
C GLU A 132 14.98 -4.99 -8.32
N VAL A 133 13.72 -4.93 -7.88
CA VAL A 133 13.40 -4.90 -6.44
C VAL A 133 13.65 -6.26 -5.81
N ASP A 134 14.45 -6.27 -4.77
CA ASP A 134 14.87 -7.50 -4.07
C ASP A 134 14.36 -7.58 -2.62
N THR A 135 13.76 -6.53 -2.12
CA THR A 135 13.44 -6.41 -0.69
C THR A 135 12.09 -5.72 -0.48
N ILE A 136 11.28 -6.27 0.42
CA ILE A 136 10.10 -5.62 0.97
C ILE A 136 10.42 -5.04 2.34
N LEU A 137 10.14 -3.75 2.52
CA LEU A 137 10.18 -3.11 3.82
C LEU A 137 8.77 -3.03 4.40
N ASP A 138 8.52 -3.72 5.50
CA ASP A 138 7.27 -3.63 6.24
C ASP A 138 7.34 -2.58 7.33
N PHE A 139 6.47 -1.59 7.25
CA PHE A 139 6.31 -0.54 8.25
C PHE A 139 5.09 -0.82 9.12
N THR A 140 5.32 -1.10 10.39
CA THR A 140 4.25 -1.26 11.38
C THR A 140 4.17 0.00 12.24
N ILE A 141 3.09 0.76 12.12
CA ILE A 141 2.86 2.00 12.87
C ILE A 141 1.90 1.72 14.01
N ILE A 142 2.33 1.97 15.23
CA ILE A 142 1.57 1.70 16.46
C ILE A 142 1.38 3.01 17.21
N TYR A 143 0.12 3.42 17.35
CA TYR A 143 -0.26 4.63 18.04
C TYR A 143 -0.69 4.33 19.47
N LYS A 144 -0.12 5.02 20.45
CA LYS A 144 -0.56 4.98 21.83
C LYS A 144 -1.85 5.79 22.02
N SER A 145 -1.96 6.92 21.32
CA SER A 145 -3.14 7.79 21.40
C SER A 145 -4.39 7.12 20.82
N LYS A 146 -5.53 7.27 21.51
CA LYS A 146 -6.85 6.87 21.02
C LYS A 146 -7.37 7.82 19.94
N LYS A 147 -6.99 9.10 19.99
CA LYS A 147 -7.35 10.11 18.98
C LYS A 147 -6.43 9.95 17.75
N ARG A 148 -6.99 9.57 16.63
CA ARG A 148 -6.25 9.26 15.38
C ARG A 148 -6.79 10.03 14.20
N SER A 149 -6.99 11.35 14.33
CA SER A 149 -7.43 12.21 13.24
C SER A 149 -6.26 13.07 12.72
N ALA A 150 -6.36 13.56 11.48
CA ALA A 150 -5.39 14.50 10.93
C ALA A 150 -5.33 15.80 11.75
N TRP A 151 -6.46 16.21 12.32
CA TRP A 151 -6.52 17.36 13.21
C TRP A 151 -5.79 17.12 14.53
N ALA A 152 -6.00 15.98 15.17
CA ALA A 152 -5.27 15.60 16.37
C ALA A 152 -3.75 15.53 16.15
N TYR A 153 -3.33 15.08 14.93
CA TYR A 153 -1.93 15.11 14.53
C TYR A 153 -1.41 16.55 14.41
N ALA A 154 -2.12 17.42 13.70
CA ALA A 154 -1.75 18.83 13.52
C ALA A 154 -1.70 19.60 14.85
N CYS A 155 -2.57 19.28 15.80
CA CYS A 155 -2.60 19.86 17.15
C CYS A 155 -1.58 19.23 18.12
N GLY A 156 -0.75 18.27 17.69
CA GLY A 156 0.23 17.60 18.55
C GLY A 156 -0.37 16.67 19.60
N GLU A 157 -1.65 16.27 19.48
CA GLU A 157 -2.31 15.35 20.40
C GLU A 157 -1.91 13.88 20.19
N MET A 158 -1.30 13.56 19.04
CA MET A 158 -0.82 12.22 18.70
C MET A 158 0.64 12.05 19.14
N LYS A 159 0.85 12.00 20.44
CA LYS A 159 2.15 11.71 21.05
C LYS A 159 2.41 10.20 21.04
N ASP A 160 3.69 9.83 21.11
CA ASP A 160 4.16 8.44 21.24
C ASP A 160 3.67 7.51 20.12
N VAL A 161 4.25 7.68 18.96
CA VAL A 161 4.08 6.78 17.82
C VAL A 161 5.29 5.84 17.76
N LYS A 162 5.07 4.54 17.91
CA LYS A 162 6.10 3.53 17.73
C LYS A 162 6.04 3.02 16.28
N ILE A 163 7.19 3.00 15.64
CA ILE A 163 7.31 2.48 14.29
C ILE A 163 8.34 1.35 14.30
N VAL A 164 7.92 0.20 13.82
CA VAL A 164 8.79 -0.95 13.64
C VAL A 164 8.96 -1.21 12.16
N ILE A 165 10.20 -1.24 11.69
CA ILE A 165 10.55 -1.50 10.30
C ILE A 165 11.22 -2.86 10.23
N LYS A 166 10.70 -3.74 9.37
CA LYS A 166 11.29 -5.05 9.09
C LYS A 166 11.57 -5.17 7.60
N SER A 167 12.71 -5.77 7.29
CA SER A 167 13.15 -6.03 5.93
C SER A 167 12.97 -7.52 5.62
N TYR A 168 12.37 -7.82 4.47
CA TYR A 168 12.13 -9.16 3.99
C TYR A 168 12.70 -9.30 2.57
N PRO A 169 13.76 -10.10 2.37
CA PRO A 169 14.25 -10.39 1.03
C PRO A 169 13.17 -11.13 0.23
N ILE A 170 12.99 -10.73 -1.01
CA ILE A 170 12.02 -11.36 -1.91
C ILE A 170 12.64 -12.66 -2.44
N PRO A 171 12.01 -13.83 -2.23
CA PRO A 171 12.49 -15.09 -2.78
C PRO A 171 12.68 -15.02 -4.30
N TYR A 172 13.75 -15.62 -4.81
CA TYR A 172 14.08 -15.60 -6.24
C TYR A 172 12.93 -16.13 -7.11
N ILE A 173 12.21 -17.13 -6.63
CA ILE A 173 11.06 -17.72 -7.32
C ILE A 173 9.94 -16.71 -7.59
N LEU A 174 9.86 -15.62 -6.78
CA LEU A 174 8.85 -14.58 -6.91
C LEU A 174 9.29 -13.39 -7.77
N LYS A 175 10.54 -13.33 -8.23
CA LYS A 175 11.06 -12.17 -8.96
C LYS A 175 10.77 -12.20 -10.46
N ASN A 176 10.76 -13.36 -11.10
CA ASN A 176 10.84 -13.49 -12.56
C ASN A 176 9.64 -14.18 -13.22
N LYS A 177 8.53 -14.38 -12.50
CA LYS A 177 7.34 -15.04 -13.04
C LYS A 177 6.15 -14.08 -13.02
N GLY A 178 5.42 -14.01 -14.14
CA GLY A 178 4.19 -13.21 -14.24
C GLY A 178 3.11 -13.71 -13.28
N PHE A 179 2.51 -12.79 -12.54
CA PHE A 179 1.45 -13.10 -11.56
C PHE A 179 0.23 -13.77 -12.19
N ASP A 180 -0.02 -13.52 -13.47
CA ASP A 180 -1.21 -14.04 -14.18
C ASP A 180 -1.02 -15.42 -14.82
N GLU A 181 0.22 -15.92 -14.96
CA GLU A 181 0.47 -17.09 -15.80
C GLU A 181 0.55 -18.43 -15.04
N GLN A 182 0.66 -18.40 -13.71
CA GLN A 182 0.79 -19.64 -12.94
C GLN A 182 0.06 -19.56 -11.59
N ALA A 183 -0.92 -20.42 -11.38
CA ALA A 183 -1.64 -20.55 -10.11
C ALA A 183 -0.67 -20.78 -8.91
N GLN A 184 0.42 -21.52 -9.15
CA GLN A 184 1.46 -21.76 -8.16
C GLN A 184 2.17 -20.48 -7.74
N TYR A 185 2.47 -19.57 -8.66
CA TYR A 185 3.09 -18.28 -8.34
C TYR A 185 2.18 -17.42 -7.47
N GLN A 186 0.88 -17.40 -7.77
CA GLN A 186 -0.09 -16.65 -6.96
C GLN A 186 -0.15 -17.18 -5.54
N GLU A 187 -0.13 -18.49 -5.37
CA GLU A 187 -0.16 -19.14 -4.06
C GLU A 187 1.15 -18.89 -3.29
N ASP A 188 2.31 -19.04 -3.93
CA ASP A 188 3.62 -18.77 -3.32
C ASP A 188 3.74 -17.31 -2.85
N PHE A 189 3.28 -16.37 -3.69
CA PHE A 189 3.29 -14.94 -3.34
C PHE A 189 2.33 -14.62 -2.21
N LYS A 190 1.14 -15.22 -2.21
CA LYS A 190 0.17 -15.11 -1.14
C LYS A 190 0.76 -15.61 0.18
N ASN A 191 1.34 -16.81 0.18
CA ASN A 191 1.95 -17.41 1.37
C ASN A 191 3.08 -16.54 1.92
N PHE A 192 3.91 -15.97 1.06
CA PHE A 192 4.98 -15.04 1.44
C PHE A 192 4.45 -13.78 2.13
N ILE A 193 3.41 -13.15 1.59
CA ILE A 193 2.79 -11.96 2.18
C ILE A 193 2.05 -12.30 3.48
N GLU A 194 1.35 -13.42 3.54
CA GLU A 194 0.68 -13.87 4.76
C GLU A 194 1.66 -14.17 5.90
N ASP A 195 2.86 -14.67 5.59
CA ASP A 195 3.93 -14.86 6.59
C ASP A 195 4.39 -13.50 7.16
N ILE A 196 4.59 -12.50 6.30
CA ILE A 196 4.88 -11.13 6.73
C ILE A 196 3.76 -10.61 7.64
N TRP A 197 2.48 -10.85 7.29
CA TRP A 197 1.33 -10.41 8.07
C TRP A 197 1.24 -11.09 9.43
N ARG A 198 1.54 -12.38 9.51
CA ARG A 198 1.62 -13.11 10.79
C ARG A 198 2.70 -12.52 11.71
N LYS A 199 3.88 -12.22 11.16
CA LYS A 199 4.97 -11.57 11.92
C LYS A 199 4.59 -10.17 12.37
N LYS A 200 3.93 -9.39 11.51
CA LYS A 200 3.40 -8.06 11.83
C LYS A 200 2.39 -8.11 12.96
N GLU A 201 1.45 -9.05 12.94
CA GLU A 201 0.49 -9.26 14.03
C GLU A 201 1.17 -9.57 15.38
N GLN A 202 2.26 -10.37 15.36
CA GLN A 202 3.05 -10.65 16.56
C GLN A 202 3.72 -9.37 17.10
N ILE A 203 4.30 -8.55 16.23
CA ILE A 203 4.90 -7.27 16.60
C ILE A 203 3.88 -6.36 17.29
N ILE A 204 2.66 -6.27 16.73
CA ILE A 204 1.59 -5.46 17.30
C ILE A 204 1.18 -5.99 18.68
N LYS A 205 1.04 -7.31 18.84
CA LYS A 205 0.70 -7.95 20.13
C LYS A 205 1.75 -7.68 21.21
N GLN A 206 3.03 -7.77 20.86
CA GLN A 206 4.15 -7.53 21.76
C GLN A 206 4.36 -6.05 22.09
N SER A 207 3.88 -5.16 21.23
CA SER A 207 4.06 -3.71 21.34
C SER A 207 2.89 -2.98 22.01
N LYS A 208 1.95 -3.70 22.62
CA LYS A 208 0.93 -3.08 23.47
C LYS A 208 1.63 -2.40 24.63
N PHE A 209 1.48 -1.09 24.67
CA PHE A 209 1.97 -0.22 25.75
C PHE A 209 1.21 -0.49 27.04
#